data_310580642fb8bd95d09e39bac7f2ee46
#
_entry.id   310580642fb8bd95d09e39bac7f2ee46
#
_cell.length_a   1.000
_cell.length_b   1.000
_cell.length_c   1.000
_cell.angle_alpha   90.00
_cell.angle_beta   90.00
_cell.angle_gamma   90.00
#
_symmetry.space_group_name_H-M   'P 1'
#
loop_
_entity.id
_entity.type
_entity.pdbx_description
1 polymer ?
#
loop_
_entity_poly.entity_id
_entity_poly.type
_entity_poly.pdbx_seq_one_letter_code
_entity_poly.pdbx_strand_id
1 'polypeptide(L)'
;MNFGPSAPGAPFLTFADTTTLATWRDTVNEKGPAGMATFLSTPHPVERTKSAWLYQGNYRESSQGTVTADEINALSTKGKGMWGEVLAAHFKVEKSKVRVSKDKAGPPGKPSFMQSWGFTSTSAGGAMLEIEAGGSDIKIAYAAYACVGFDEEALESWVATRAKRLKAAAEAQE
;
A
#
# COMPACT_ATOMS: atom_id res chain seq x y z
N MET A 1 -1.07 -3.20 -2.26
CA MET A 1 -1.93 -2.65 -1.19
C MET A 1 -1.06 -2.40 0.01
N ASN A 2 -1.15 -1.21 0.59
CA ASN A 2 -0.47 -0.87 1.83
C ASN A 2 -1.44 -1.08 2.99
N PHE A 3 -1.12 -2.01 3.86
CA PHE A 3 -1.62 -1.99 5.21
C PHE A 3 -0.68 -1.07 5.98
N GLY A 4 -0.97 0.23 5.95
CA GLY A 4 -0.19 1.19 6.71
C GLY A 4 -0.08 0.78 8.18
N PRO A 5 0.88 1.34 8.92
CA PRO A 5 1.04 1.02 10.32
C PRO A 5 -0.25 1.29 11.09
N SER A 6 -0.61 0.38 11.99
CA SER A 6 -1.81 0.49 12.84
C SER A 6 -1.68 1.59 13.90
N ALA A 7 -0.45 2.00 14.19
CA ALA A 7 -0.07 3.08 15.10
C ALA A 7 1.30 3.61 14.68
N PRO A 8 1.69 4.83 15.10
CA PRO A 8 3.05 5.34 14.89
C PRO A 8 4.11 4.36 15.37
N GLY A 9 5.09 4.06 14.52
CA GLY A 9 6.15 3.09 14.83
C GLY A 9 5.79 1.62 14.68
N ALA A 10 4.52 1.26 14.49
CA ALA A 10 4.13 -0.14 14.29
C ALA A 10 4.60 -0.68 12.93
N PRO A 11 5.08 -1.93 12.85
CA PRO A 11 5.44 -2.54 11.58
C PRO A 11 4.21 -2.72 10.68
N PHE A 12 4.43 -2.75 9.37
CA PHE A 12 3.36 -2.98 8.42
C PHE A 12 3.81 -3.83 7.22
N LEU A 13 2.82 -4.37 6.50
CA LEU A 13 3.04 -5.16 5.30
C LEU A 13 2.50 -4.42 4.07
N THR A 14 3.22 -4.57 2.97
CA THR A 14 2.78 -4.12 1.65
C THR A 14 2.75 -5.32 0.71
N PHE A 15 1.65 -5.49 0.01
CA PHE A 15 1.50 -6.50 -1.03
C PHE A 15 1.48 -5.82 -2.40
N ALA A 16 2.33 -6.27 -3.30
CA ALA A 16 2.42 -5.79 -4.67
C ALA A 16 3.10 -6.84 -5.56
N ASP A 17 3.11 -6.63 -6.87
CA ASP A 17 3.93 -7.44 -7.74
C ASP A 17 5.43 -7.24 -7.45
N THR A 18 6.24 -8.22 -7.82
CA THR A 18 7.68 -8.24 -7.51
C THR A 18 8.43 -7.04 -8.09
N THR A 19 8.01 -6.53 -9.26
CA THR A 19 8.64 -5.36 -9.89
C THR A 19 8.36 -4.09 -9.10
N THR A 20 7.10 -3.91 -8.66
CA THR A 20 6.70 -2.78 -7.82
C THR A 20 7.43 -2.81 -6.48
N LEU A 21 7.53 -3.99 -5.82
CA LEU A 21 8.27 -4.13 -4.56
C LEU A 21 9.76 -3.83 -4.74
N ALA A 22 10.38 -4.30 -5.82
CA ALA A 22 11.77 -3.98 -6.12
C ALA A 22 12.00 -2.48 -6.30
N THR A 23 11.14 -1.80 -7.06
CA THR A 23 11.21 -0.35 -7.26
C THR A 23 11.08 0.41 -5.94
N TRP A 24 10.15 -0.01 -5.07
CA TRP A 24 9.99 0.62 -3.77
C TRP A 24 11.19 0.39 -2.86
N ARG A 25 11.72 -0.84 -2.84
CA ARG A 25 12.95 -1.15 -2.09
C ARG A 25 14.10 -0.25 -2.51
N ASP A 26 14.31 -0.10 -3.81
CA ASP A 26 15.39 0.74 -4.34
C ASP A 26 15.18 2.20 -3.92
N THR A 27 13.94 2.73 -4.04
CA THR A 27 13.58 4.07 -3.56
C THR A 27 13.83 4.25 -2.06
N VAL A 28 13.48 3.24 -1.24
CA VAL A 28 13.71 3.29 0.22
C VAL A 28 15.21 3.23 0.54
N ASN A 29 15.97 2.41 -0.18
CA ASN A 29 17.40 2.26 0.03
C ASN A 29 18.19 3.53 -0.36
N GLU A 30 17.73 4.27 -1.39
CA GLU A 30 18.29 5.58 -1.77
C GLU A 30 18.20 6.61 -0.63
N LYS A 31 17.23 6.48 0.28
CA LYS A 31 17.11 7.35 1.46
C LYS A 31 18.12 7.02 2.56
N GLY A 32 18.95 6.02 2.36
CA GLY A 32 20.01 5.63 3.29
C GLY A 32 19.47 5.08 4.63
N PRO A 33 20.28 5.16 5.70
CA PRO A 33 19.93 4.57 6.99
C PRO A 33 18.76 5.26 7.69
N ALA A 34 18.45 6.51 7.35
CA ALA A 34 17.30 7.25 7.91
C ALA A 34 15.94 6.64 7.54
N GLY A 35 15.88 5.82 6.48
CA GLY A 35 14.63 5.23 6.02
C GLY A 35 13.71 6.23 5.30
N MET A 36 12.50 5.79 4.97
CA MET A 36 11.50 6.58 4.27
C MET A 36 10.43 7.10 5.22
N ALA A 37 10.21 8.41 5.23
CA ALA A 37 9.12 9.03 5.98
C ALA A 37 7.76 8.51 5.49
N THR A 38 6.97 7.97 6.40
CA THR A 38 5.68 7.36 6.10
C THR A 38 4.55 8.16 6.75
N PHE A 39 3.50 8.39 5.99
CA PHE A 39 2.32 9.14 6.42
C PHE A 39 1.06 8.31 6.20
N LEU A 40 0.18 8.31 7.18
CA LEU A 40 -1.17 7.75 7.08
C LEU A 40 -2.15 8.87 6.75
N SER A 41 -2.93 8.69 5.69
CA SER A 41 -4.04 9.57 5.37
C SER A 41 -5.27 9.19 6.18
N THR A 42 -5.82 10.13 6.93
CA THR A 42 -7.04 9.98 7.71
C THR A 42 -8.05 11.05 7.32
N PRO A 43 -9.35 10.85 7.56
CA PRO A 43 -10.33 11.93 7.44
C PRO A 43 -9.93 13.10 8.35
N HIS A 44 -10.01 14.32 7.83
CA HIS A 44 -9.74 15.51 8.64
C HIS A 44 -10.80 15.64 9.76
N PRO A 45 -10.38 15.87 11.03
CA PRO A 45 -11.32 15.83 12.18
C PRO A 45 -12.45 16.85 12.11
N VAL A 46 -12.22 17.99 11.46
CA VAL A 46 -13.23 19.07 11.31
C VAL A 46 -13.83 19.06 9.90
N GLU A 47 -13.00 18.98 8.87
CA GLU A 47 -13.43 19.03 7.48
C GLU A 47 -13.42 17.64 6.86
N ARG A 48 -14.49 16.86 7.05
CA ARG A 48 -14.61 15.44 6.63
C ARG A 48 -14.38 15.20 5.14
N THR A 49 -14.46 16.21 4.31
CA THR A 49 -14.17 16.15 2.87
C THR A 49 -12.68 16.23 2.55
N LYS A 50 -11.85 16.60 3.52
CA LYS A 50 -10.42 16.71 3.41
C LYS A 50 -9.73 15.54 4.12
N SER A 51 -8.49 15.25 3.73
CA SER A 51 -7.63 14.28 4.41
C SER A 51 -6.61 15.01 5.29
N ALA A 52 -6.39 14.47 6.47
CA ALA A 52 -5.23 14.78 7.30
C ALA A 52 -4.16 13.72 7.08
N TRP A 53 -2.90 14.12 7.16
CA TRP A 53 -1.75 13.21 7.05
C TRP A 53 -1.07 13.14 8.39
N LEU A 54 -1.01 11.92 8.96
CA LEU A 54 -0.34 11.65 10.22
C LEU A 54 1.01 11.00 9.94
N TYR A 55 2.08 11.61 10.43
CA TYR A 55 3.42 11.04 10.35
C TYR A 55 3.49 9.79 11.24
N GLN A 56 3.95 8.70 10.65
CA GLN A 56 4.01 7.39 11.31
C GLN A 56 5.45 7.00 11.71
N GLY A 57 6.43 7.74 11.28
CA GLY A 57 7.85 7.46 11.46
C GLY A 57 8.59 7.21 10.15
N ASN A 58 9.87 6.94 10.25
CA ASN A 58 10.71 6.53 9.14
C ASN A 58 10.80 5.01 9.10
N TYR A 59 10.61 4.42 7.94
CA TYR A 59 10.52 2.98 7.75
C TYR A 59 11.57 2.47 6.78
N ARG A 60 12.06 1.27 7.06
CA ARG A 60 12.89 0.49 6.14
C ARG A 60 12.29 -0.88 5.93
N GLU A 61 12.56 -1.44 4.76
CA GLU A 61 12.24 -2.84 4.50
C GLU A 61 13.04 -3.73 5.45
N SER A 62 12.35 -4.59 6.17
CA SER A 62 12.94 -5.55 7.10
C SER A 62 13.02 -6.95 6.50
N SER A 63 12.06 -7.30 5.65
CA SER A 63 12.03 -8.57 4.92
C SER A 63 11.08 -8.48 3.72
N GLN A 64 11.26 -9.40 2.79
CA GLN A 64 10.34 -9.63 1.67
C GLN A 64 10.14 -11.13 1.47
N GLY A 65 9.05 -11.50 0.83
CA GLY A 65 8.73 -12.89 0.57
C GLY A 65 7.49 -13.07 -0.27
N THR A 66 7.02 -14.28 -0.30
CA THR A 66 5.74 -14.64 -0.93
C THR A 66 4.87 -15.37 0.07
N VAL A 67 3.56 -15.16 -0.02
CA VAL A 67 2.53 -15.95 0.67
C VAL A 67 1.90 -16.87 -0.35
N THR A 68 1.81 -18.14 -0.03
CA THR A 68 1.23 -19.18 -0.88
C THR A 68 -0.25 -19.42 -0.57
N ALA A 69 -0.98 -20.09 -1.47
CA ALA A 69 -2.36 -20.49 -1.22
C ALA A 69 -2.48 -21.37 0.03
N ASP A 70 -1.54 -22.29 0.25
CA ASP A 70 -1.54 -23.19 1.40
C ASP A 70 -1.39 -22.43 2.72
N GLU A 71 -0.51 -21.42 2.77
CA GLU A 71 -0.35 -20.58 3.96
C GLU A 71 -1.63 -19.80 4.27
N ILE A 72 -2.33 -19.29 3.24
CA ILE A 72 -3.62 -18.61 3.43
C ILE A 72 -4.69 -19.59 3.90
N ASN A 73 -4.71 -20.82 3.35
CA ASN A 73 -5.64 -21.86 3.74
C ASN A 73 -5.42 -22.37 5.18
N ALA A 74 -4.21 -22.29 5.68
CA ALA A 74 -3.89 -22.63 7.07
C ALA A 74 -4.35 -21.57 8.07
N LEU A 75 -4.78 -20.38 7.62
CA LEU A 75 -5.28 -19.33 8.50
C LEU A 75 -6.65 -19.68 9.10
N SER A 76 -6.97 -19.06 10.23
CA SER A 76 -8.32 -19.08 10.81
C SER A 76 -9.35 -18.48 9.84
N THR A 77 -10.62 -18.77 10.04
CA THR A 77 -11.74 -18.19 9.27
C THR A 77 -11.68 -16.67 9.23
N LYS A 78 -11.31 -16.02 10.35
CA LYS A 78 -11.12 -14.57 10.40
C LYS A 78 -9.96 -14.12 9.51
N GLY A 79 -8.83 -14.82 9.52
CA GLY A 79 -7.69 -14.53 8.66
C GLY A 79 -8.02 -14.66 7.17
N LYS A 80 -8.75 -15.74 6.80
CA LYS A 80 -9.24 -15.90 5.41
C LYS A 80 -10.20 -14.78 5.00
N GLY A 81 -11.10 -14.33 5.89
CA GLY A 81 -11.98 -13.20 5.65
C GLY A 81 -11.21 -11.92 5.37
N MET A 82 -10.14 -11.63 6.13
CA MET A 82 -9.27 -10.49 5.88
C MET A 82 -8.60 -10.57 4.50
N TRP A 83 -8.16 -11.75 4.07
CA TRP A 83 -7.63 -11.95 2.72
C TRP A 83 -8.67 -11.69 1.63
N GLY A 84 -9.92 -12.09 1.83
CA GLY A 84 -11.02 -11.74 0.94
C GLY A 84 -11.19 -10.22 0.76
N GLU A 85 -11.10 -9.45 1.84
CA GLU A 85 -11.13 -7.98 1.79
C GLU A 85 -9.92 -7.40 1.06
N VAL A 86 -8.72 -7.94 1.31
CA VAL A 86 -7.49 -7.56 0.61
C VAL A 86 -7.65 -7.72 -0.89
N LEU A 87 -8.07 -8.89 -1.34
CA LEU A 87 -8.27 -9.20 -2.75
C LEU A 87 -9.36 -8.31 -3.36
N ALA A 88 -10.48 -8.10 -2.65
CA ALA A 88 -11.56 -7.23 -3.12
C ALA A 88 -11.07 -5.80 -3.37
N ALA A 89 -10.24 -5.27 -2.49
CA ALA A 89 -9.68 -3.93 -2.65
C ALA A 89 -8.68 -3.88 -3.84
N HIS A 90 -7.87 -4.91 -4.05
CA HIS A 90 -6.98 -5.00 -5.22
C HIS A 90 -7.75 -5.04 -6.54
N PHE A 91 -8.75 -5.90 -6.66
CA PHE A 91 -9.60 -5.96 -7.84
C PHE A 91 -10.33 -4.64 -8.12
N LYS A 92 -10.75 -3.93 -7.07
CA LYS A 92 -11.36 -2.60 -7.23
C LYS A 92 -10.39 -1.59 -7.86
N VAL A 93 -9.13 -1.59 -7.41
CA VAL A 93 -8.07 -0.72 -7.96
C VAL A 93 -7.77 -1.08 -9.42
N GLU A 94 -7.67 -2.36 -9.76
CA GLU A 94 -7.45 -2.79 -11.15
C GLU A 94 -8.58 -2.36 -12.07
N LYS A 95 -9.84 -2.58 -11.67
CA LYS A 95 -11.00 -2.14 -12.44
C LYS A 95 -11.01 -0.63 -12.69
N SER A 96 -10.57 0.17 -11.73
CA SER A 96 -10.47 1.62 -11.90
C SER A 96 -9.39 2.00 -12.92
N LYS A 97 -8.24 1.34 -12.89
CA LYS A 97 -7.14 1.55 -13.86
C LYS A 97 -7.57 1.18 -15.27
N VAL A 98 -8.28 0.07 -15.45
CA VAL A 98 -8.80 -0.35 -16.76
C VAL A 98 -9.80 0.65 -17.34
N ARG A 99 -10.64 1.28 -16.52
CA ARG A 99 -11.55 2.35 -16.97
C ARG A 99 -10.82 3.58 -17.45
N VAL A 100 -9.77 4.00 -16.77
CA VAL A 100 -8.95 5.16 -17.15
C VAL A 100 -8.13 4.89 -18.41
N SER A 101 -7.72 3.63 -18.65
CA SER A 101 -6.92 3.26 -19.83
C SER A 101 -7.74 3.02 -21.10
N LYS A 102 -9.07 2.90 -21.03
CA LYS A 102 -9.92 2.78 -22.22
C LYS A 102 -9.91 4.05 -23.08
N ASP A 103 -9.61 5.20 -22.51
CA ASP A 103 -9.50 6.48 -23.22
C ASP A 103 -8.09 6.75 -23.77
N LYS A 104 -7.11 5.92 -23.43
CA LYS A 104 -5.75 5.98 -23.98
C LYS A 104 -5.34 4.57 -24.36
N ALA A 105 -5.29 4.28 -25.66
CA ALA A 105 -4.74 3.05 -26.19
C ALA A 105 -3.30 2.87 -25.70
N GLY A 106 -3.13 2.29 -24.52
CA GLY A 106 -1.84 1.84 -23.99
C GLY A 106 -1.41 0.57 -24.71
N PRO A 107 -0.10 0.26 -24.72
CA PRO A 107 0.39 -0.93 -25.39
C PRO A 107 -0.30 -2.18 -24.84
N PRO A 108 -0.72 -3.12 -25.70
CA PRO A 108 -1.29 -4.38 -25.27
C PRO A 108 -0.24 -5.19 -24.52
N GLY A 109 -0.57 -5.71 -23.34
CA GLY A 109 0.14 -6.87 -22.82
C GLY A 109 0.88 -6.75 -21.49
N LYS A 110 0.68 -5.75 -20.62
CA LYS A 110 1.09 -5.97 -19.23
C LYS A 110 0.05 -6.87 -18.56
N PRO A 111 0.50 -8.03 -18.00
CA PRO A 111 -0.40 -8.88 -17.22
C PRO A 111 -1.03 -8.06 -16.09
N SER A 112 -2.28 -8.35 -15.79
CA SER A 112 -2.91 -7.71 -14.62
C SER A 112 -2.09 -8.06 -13.39
N PHE A 113 -2.08 -7.17 -12.41
CA PHE A 113 -1.41 -7.37 -11.13
C PHE A 113 -1.77 -8.73 -10.50
N MET A 114 -3.02 -9.16 -10.60
CA MET A 114 -3.48 -10.45 -10.08
C MET A 114 -2.91 -11.64 -10.86
N GLN A 115 -2.69 -11.50 -12.16
CA GLN A 115 -2.02 -12.53 -12.96
C GLN A 115 -0.55 -12.70 -12.57
N SER A 116 0.12 -11.62 -12.12
CA SER A 116 1.49 -11.72 -11.60
C SER A 116 1.59 -12.52 -10.30
N TRP A 117 0.48 -12.67 -9.59
CA TRP A 117 0.37 -13.52 -8.40
C TRP A 117 -0.12 -14.95 -8.71
N GLY A 118 -0.31 -15.28 -9.98
CA GLY A 118 -0.76 -16.61 -10.40
C GLY A 118 -2.28 -16.82 -10.42
N PHE A 119 -3.08 -15.77 -10.20
CA PHE A 119 -4.53 -15.88 -10.32
C PHE A 119 -4.99 -15.86 -11.77
N THR A 120 -5.95 -16.73 -12.10
CA THR A 120 -6.65 -16.74 -13.38
C THR A 120 -7.97 -15.96 -13.30
N SER A 121 -8.54 -15.85 -12.12
CA SER A 121 -9.80 -15.17 -11.87
C SER A 121 -9.72 -13.67 -12.05
N THR A 122 -10.82 -13.07 -12.49
CA THR A 122 -11.00 -11.62 -12.63
C THR A 122 -11.83 -11.01 -11.49
N SER A 123 -12.07 -11.78 -10.42
CA SER A 123 -12.85 -11.34 -9.27
C SER A 123 -12.25 -11.82 -7.96
N ALA A 124 -12.48 -11.08 -6.88
CA ALA A 124 -11.99 -11.45 -5.54
C ALA A 124 -12.58 -12.78 -5.06
N GLY A 125 -13.85 -13.02 -5.30
CA GLY A 125 -14.49 -14.29 -4.94
C GLY A 125 -13.91 -15.47 -5.70
N GLY A 126 -13.66 -15.31 -7.01
CA GLY A 126 -12.99 -16.34 -7.81
C GLY A 126 -11.56 -16.59 -7.35
N ALA A 127 -10.80 -15.53 -7.01
CA ALA A 127 -9.44 -15.67 -6.45
C ALA A 127 -9.43 -16.42 -5.11
N MET A 128 -10.43 -16.18 -4.24
CA MET A 128 -10.55 -16.95 -2.99
C MET A 128 -10.86 -18.42 -3.26
N LEU A 129 -11.70 -18.74 -4.23
CA LEU A 129 -11.96 -20.13 -4.64
C LEU A 129 -10.70 -20.81 -5.20
N GLU A 130 -9.87 -20.09 -5.98
CA GLU A 130 -8.58 -20.60 -6.45
C GLU A 130 -7.63 -20.91 -5.28
N ILE A 131 -7.59 -20.06 -4.24
CA ILE A 131 -6.84 -20.32 -3.01
C ILE A 131 -7.36 -21.58 -2.32
N GLU A 132 -8.68 -21.69 -2.14
CA GLU A 132 -9.32 -22.83 -1.49
C GLU A 132 -9.10 -24.16 -2.26
N ALA A 133 -9.04 -24.09 -3.58
CA ALA A 133 -8.72 -25.23 -4.43
C ALA A 133 -7.24 -25.65 -4.39
N GLY A 134 -6.38 -24.90 -3.70
CA GLY A 134 -4.96 -25.23 -3.57
C GLY A 134 -4.16 -24.92 -4.84
N GLY A 135 -4.35 -23.73 -5.43
CA GLY A 135 -3.62 -23.29 -6.62
C GLY A 135 -2.13 -23.19 -6.35
N SER A 136 -1.35 -24.15 -6.85
CA SER A 136 0.12 -24.24 -6.63
C SER A 136 0.91 -23.06 -7.18
N ASP A 137 0.34 -22.34 -8.16
CA ASP A 137 1.00 -21.21 -8.83
C ASP A 137 0.75 -19.87 -8.12
N ILE A 138 -0.14 -19.84 -7.13
CA ILE A 138 -0.46 -18.62 -6.40
C ILE A 138 0.68 -18.28 -5.43
N LYS A 139 1.33 -17.14 -5.69
CA LYS A 139 2.42 -16.59 -4.89
C LYS A 139 2.25 -15.08 -4.77
N ILE A 140 1.75 -14.66 -3.63
CA ILE A 140 1.47 -13.25 -3.36
C ILE A 140 2.72 -12.61 -2.75
N ALA A 141 3.39 -11.76 -3.52
CA ALA A 141 4.59 -11.08 -3.06
C ALA A 141 4.27 -10.01 -1.99
N TYR A 142 5.10 -9.94 -0.97
CA TYR A 142 5.01 -8.93 0.08
C TYR A 142 6.37 -8.35 0.45
N ALA A 143 6.35 -7.13 1.02
CA ALA A 143 7.45 -6.55 1.76
C ALA A 143 6.98 -6.14 3.15
N ALA A 144 7.78 -6.44 4.16
CA ALA A 144 7.56 -6.03 5.54
C ALA A 144 8.43 -4.80 5.84
N TYR A 145 7.87 -3.84 6.52
CA TYR A 145 8.52 -2.60 6.90
C TYR A 145 8.54 -2.44 8.41
N ALA A 146 9.71 -2.09 8.95
CA ALA A 146 9.90 -1.78 10.36
C ALA A 146 10.26 -0.30 10.51
N CYS A 147 9.73 0.34 11.55
CA CYS A 147 10.09 1.69 11.90
C CYS A 147 11.54 1.71 12.42
N VAL A 148 12.36 2.58 11.86
CA VAL A 148 13.76 2.77 12.25
C VAL A 148 13.97 4.03 13.09
N GLY A 149 12.93 4.84 13.26
CA GLY A 149 12.95 6.04 14.09
C GLY A 149 11.93 7.08 13.67
N PHE A 150 12.01 8.21 14.38
CA PHE A 150 11.23 9.41 14.09
C PHE A 150 12.19 10.56 13.82
N ASP A 151 11.90 11.35 12.81
CA ASP A 151 12.64 12.57 12.49
C ASP A 151 11.80 13.76 12.98
N GLU A 152 12.05 14.17 14.23
CA GLU A 152 11.32 15.26 14.87
C GLU A 152 11.65 16.61 14.21
N GLU A 153 12.91 16.83 13.80
CA GLU A 153 13.32 18.08 13.13
C GLU A 153 12.63 18.24 11.77
N ALA A 154 12.56 17.15 10.99
CA ALA A 154 11.82 17.16 9.74
C ALA A 154 10.34 17.41 9.97
N LEU A 155 9.74 16.80 10.99
CA LEU A 155 8.33 17.01 11.34
C LEU A 155 8.06 18.48 11.70
N GLU A 156 8.88 19.08 12.55
CA GLU A 156 8.77 20.49 12.92
C GLU A 156 8.92 21.42 11.70
N SER A 157 9.90 21.14 10.83
CA SER A 157 10.10 21.87 9.58
C SER A 157 8.88 21.79 8.67
N TRP A 158 8.26 20.62 8.52
CA TRP A 158 7.04 20.46 7.72
C TRP A 158 5.85 21.20 8.31
N VAL A 159 5.67 21.14 9.62
CA VAL A 159 4.60 21.89 10.32
C VAL A 159 4.79 23.39 10.13
N ALA A 160 6.00 23.91 10.32
CA ALA A 160 6.32 25.32 10.14
C ALA A 160 6.11 25.79 8.69
N THR A 161 6.52 24.97 7.70
CA THR A 161 6.32 25.26 6.28
C THR A 161 4.83 25.30 5.93
N ARG A 162 4.04 24.37 6.46
CA ARG A 162 2.58 24.34 6.25
C ARG A 162 1.91 25.57 6.87
N ALA A 163 2.29 25.96 8.07
CA ALA A 163 1.76 27.14 8.74
C ALA A 163 2.02 28.43 7.92
N LYS A 164 3.24 28.58 7.38
CA LYS A 164 3.59 29.72 6.49
C LYS A 164 2.71 29.74 5.23
N ARG A 165 2.49 28.58 4.59
CA ARG A 165 1.64 28.49 3.37
C ARG A 165 0.19 28.83 3.67
N LEU A 166 -0.35 28.38 4.78
CA LEU A 166 -1.73 28.69 5.18
C LEU A 166 -1.91 30.17 5.47
N LYS A 167 -0.93 30.81 6.13
CA LYS A 167 -0.94 32.25 6.36
C LYS A 167 -0.89 33.05 5.06
N ALA A 168 0.01 32.71 4.15
CA ALA A 168 0.12 33.36 2.84
C ALA A 168 -1.17 33.18 1.99
N ALA A 169 -1.81 32.01 2.06
CA ALA A 169 -3.08 31.79 1.37
C ALA A 169 -4.25 32.60 1.95
N ALA A 170 -4.26 32.84 3.26
CA ALA A 170 -5.27 33.70 3.90
C ALA A 170 -5.08 35.19 3.50
N GLU A 171 -3.83 35.67 3.52
CA GLU A 171 -3.49 37.02 3.14
C GLU A 171 -3.77 37.33 1.65
N ALA A 172 -3.74 36.32 0.77
CA ALA A 172 -4.05 36.48 -0.65
C ALA A 172 -5.57 36.50 -0.96
N GLN A 173 -6.43 36.27 0.03
CA GLN A 173 -7.89 36.29 -0.10
C GLN A 173 -8.54 37.57 0.46
N GLU A 174 -7.75 38.42 1.10
CA GLU A 174 -8.14 39.78 1.54
C GLU A 174 -7.80 40.82 0.44
#